data_e4b4aafccf6fa0554cc9fd327dc886a0
#
_entry.id   e4b4aafccf6fa0554cc9fd327dc886a0
#
_cell.length_a   1.000
_cell.length_b   1.000
_cell.length_c   1.000
_cell.angle_alpha   90.00
_cell.angle_beta   90.00
_cell.angle_gamma   90.00
#
_symmetry.space_group_name_H-M   'P 1'
#
loop_
_entity.id
_entity.type
_entity.pdbx_description
1 polymer ?
#
loop_
_entity_poly.entity_id
_entity_poly.type
_entity_poly.pdbx_seq_one_letter_code
_entity_poly.pdbx_strand_id
1 'polypeptide(L)'
;MVLFTETSQPSGSETSLMGSRPHQKSGVWVWLLLALVGALTFFLLRGLNRLGSQVARLTQKTDAIQGRLGEVEQRSQVEAQQAAQAAASAQLAAQQRDRAEEAQAKSESKAQAAQQQATVAEQKAEQYRNQREQELARLQQVLGQIADTRRTAMGLVMTLGSNSVRFDFDKEEIKPEYRETLSRVAGVLMTLKGYSIYVYGYTDDVGTQEYNVKLSERRAQAVRDYLVHAGLDPGIIITKGFGKSDPRVAGEGAQVRASNRRVEIGIVDSTLHFEGTLPSAKPESE
;
A
#
# COMPACT_ATOMS: atom_id res chain seq x y z
N MET A 1 25.03 -25.67 34.10
CA MET A 1 26.26 -25.32 34.75
C MET A 1 26.68 -23.97 34.15
N VAL A 2 26.25 -22.89 34.83
CA VAL A 2 27.13 -21.89 35.45
C VAL A 2 27.84 -21.00 34.43
N LEU A 3 27.76 -19.71 34.38
CA LEU A 3 27.44 -18.50 35.14
C LEU A 3 27.77 -17.29 34.24
N PHE A 4 26.99 -16.22 34.28
CA PHE A 4 27.31 -14.85 34.75
C PHE A 4 28.49 -14.15 34.08
N THR A 5 28.40 -12.90 33.68
CA THR A 5 28.26 -11.57 34.33
C THR A 5 28.20 -10.52 33.23
N GLU A 6 27.32 -9.58 33.17
CA GLU A 6 27.18 -8.27 33.86
C GLU A 6 28.30 -7.24 33.62
N THR A 7 27.79 -6.04 33.39
CA THR A 7 28.26 -4.66 33.61
C THR A 7 28.95 -3.99 32.42
N SER A 8 28.81 -2.72 32.11
CA SER A 8 28.25 -1.53 32.76
C SER A 8 28.30 -0.37 31.77
N GLN A 9 27.36 0.58 31.94
CA GLN A 9 27.51 1.94 31.40
C GLN A 9 28.67 2.71 32.04
N PRO A 10 29.15 3.79 31.45
CA PRO A 10 28.67 5.09 31.87
C PRO A 10 28.54 6.19 30.79
N SER A 11 27.60 7.02 31.03
CA SER A 11 27.46 8.49 30.97
C SER A 11 28.61 9.35 30.42
N GLY A 12 28.21 10.39 29.68
CA GLY A 12 28.96 11.65 29.71
C GLY A 12 28.75 12.57 28.51
N SER A 13 27.95 13.61 28.76
CA SER A 13 28.08 15.03 28.42
C SER A 13 28.13 15.50 26.96
N GLU A 14 27.11 16.24 26.67
CA GLU A 14 27.02 17.60 26.11
C GLU A 14 28.21 18.13 25.27
N THR A 15 27.87 18.54 24.06
CA THR A 15 28.13 19.94 23.66
C THR A 15 27.27 20.34 22.46
N SER A 16 26.54 21.42 22.67
CA SER A 16 25.86 22.27 21.72
C SER A 16 26.82 22.81 20.67
N LEU A 17 26.44 22.72 19.39
CA LEU A 17 26.82 23.75 18.41
C LEU A 17 25.68 23.94 17.39
N MET A 18 25.21 25.15 17.43
CA MET A 18 24.30 25.82 16.55
C MET A 18 24.87 25.86 15.12
N GLY A 19 24.16 25.29 14.15
CA GLY A 19 24.51 25.33 12.73
C GLY A 19 23.26 25.47 11.89
N SER A 20 23.13 26.59 11.25
CA SER A 20 22.09 27.04 10.34
C SER A 20 21.69 25.97 9.30
N ARG A 21 20.38 25.74 9.16
CA ARG A 21 19.80 24.87 8.14
C ARG A 21 19.61 25.63 6.84
N PRO A 22 20.09 25.12 5.71
CA PRO A 22 19.61 25.56 4.41
C PRO A 22 18.25 24.89 4.09
N HIS A 23 17.38 25.63 3.51
CA HIS A 23 16.08 25.23 2.98
C HIS A 23 16.22 24.07 1.97
N GLN A 24 15.87 22.86 2.38
CA GLN A 24 15.81 21.69 1.52
C GLN A 24 14.35 21.38 1.17
N LYS A 25 13.85 22.04 0.13
CA LYS A 25 12.50 21.84 -0.43
C LYS A 25 12.33 20.53 -1.24
N SER A 26 13.35 19.67 -1.30
CA SER A 26 13.35 18.47 -2.14
C SER A 26 13.06 17.15 -1.40
N GLY A 27 12.97 17.16 -0.08
CA GLY A 27 12.86 15.92 0.71
C GLY A 27 11.51 15.19 0.61
N VAL A 28 10.42 15.92 0.45
CA VAL A 28 9.06 15.33 0.51
C VAL A 28 8.78 14.41 -0.69
N TRP A 29 9.20 14.80 -1.89
CA TRP A 29 9.05 13.97 -3.10
C TRP A 29 9.87 12.68 -3.06
N VAL A 30 11.05 12.72 -2.45
CA VAL A 30 11.90 11.55 -2.26
C VAL A 30 11.24 10.56 -1.29
N TRP A 31 10.63 11.05 -0.20
CA TRP A 31 9.92 10.20 0.75
C TRP A 31 8.63 9.60 0.17
N LEU A 32 7.93 10.33 -0.68
CA LEU A 32 6.75 9.83 -1.40
C LEU A 32 7.12 8.78 -2.45
N LEU A 33 8.20 9.01 -3.20
CA LEU A 33 8.75 8.00 -4.10
C LEU A 33 9.24 6.77 -3.35
N LEU A 34 9.90 6.94 -2.20
CA LEU A 34 10.35 5.84 -1.36
C LEU A 34 9.16 5.07 -0.75
N ALA A 35 8.09 5.74 -0.34
CA ALA A 35 6.87 5.08 0.14
C ALA A 35 6.15 4.33 -0.98
N LEU A 36 6.08 4.89 -2.21
CA LEU A 36 5.53 4.22 -3.38
C LEU A 36 6.37 3.00 -3.77
N VAL A 37 7.69 3.16 -3.82
CA VAL A 37 8.64 2.08 -4.09
C VAL A 37 8.54 1.03 -2.98
N GLY A 38 8.41 1.44 -1.72
CA GLY A 38 8.22 0.55 -0.57
C GLY A 38 6.92 -0.25 -0.63
N ALA A 39 5.81 0.39 -1.04
CA ALA A 39 4.53 -0.30 -1.24
C ALA A 39 4.59 -1.26 -2.45
N LEU A 40 5.20 -0.83 -3.55
CA LEU A 40 5.40 -1.67 -4.74
C LEU A 40 6.33 -2.85 -4.44
N THR A 41 7.43 -2.60 -3.73
CA THR A 41 8.36 -3.66 -3.30
C THR A 41 7.74 -4.59 -2.28
N PHE A 42 6.90 -4.10 -1.34
CA PHE A 42 6.17 -4.95 -0.40
C PHE A 42 5.16 -5.86 -1.11
N PHE A 43 4.43 -5.33 -2.10
CA PHE A 43 3.48 -6.13 -2.90
C PHE A 43 4.21 -7.15 -3.79
N LEU A 44 5.31 -6.75 -4.41
CA LEU A 44 6.20 -7.64 -5.16
C LEU A 44 6.83 -8.71 -4.25
N LEU A 45 7.32 -8.33 -3.06
CA LEU A 45 7.88 -9.25 -2.07
C LEU A 45 6.82 -10.23 -1.54
N ARG A 46 5.58 -9.76 -1.32
CA ARG A 46 4.47 -10.64 -0.90
C ARG A 46 4.04 -11.60 -2.02
N GLY A 47 4.06 -11.13 -3.27
CA GLY A 47 3.86 -11.97 -4.47
C GLY A 47 4.98 -12.99 -4.65
N LEU A 48 6.24 -12.54 -4.52
CA LEU A 48 7.43 -13.37 -4.59
C LEU A 48 7.50 -14.38 -3.42
N ASN A 49 7.10 -13.99 -2.19
CA ASN A 49 7.04 -14.92 -1.06
C ASN A 49 5.96 -16.01 -1.23
N ARG A 50 4.81 -15.70 -1.85
CA ARG A 50 3.83 -16.72 -2.22
C ARG A 50 4.35 -17.66 -3.33
N LEU A 51 5.00 -17.10 -4.35
CA LEU A 51 5.69 -17.88 -5.38
C LEU A 51 6.86 -18.67 -4.80
N GLY A 52 7.66 -18.05 -3.95
CA GLY A 52 8.78 -18.72 -3.26
C GLY A 52 8.33 -19.88 -2.37
N SER A 53 7.21 -19.76 -1.66
CA SER A 53 6.66 -20.86 -0.84
C SER A 53 6.09 -22.00 -1.69
N GLN A 54 5.57 -21.73 -2.89
CA GLN A 54 5.15 -22.77 -3.85
C GLN A 54 6.35 -23.44 -4.51
N VAL A 55 7.37 -22.66 -4.91
CA VAL A 55 8.63 -23.19 -5.44
C VAL A 55 9.37 -24.01 -4.38
N ALA A 56 9.46 -23.54 -3.14
CA ALA A 56 10.08 -24.27 -2.04
C ALA A 56 9.38 -25.62 -1.76
N ARG A 57 8.03 -25.67 -1.84
CA ARG A 57 7.27 -26.92 -1.71
C ARG A 57 7.51 -27.89 -2.90
N LEU A 58 7.73 -27.35 -4.09
CA LEU A 58 8.08 -28.15 -5.27
C LEU A 58 9.52 -28.66 -5.16
N THR A 59 10.46 -27.81 -4.74
CA THR A 59 11.87 -28.21 -4.51
C THR A 59 11.98 -29.28 -3.42
N GLN A 60 11.27 -29.12 -2.29
CA GLN A 60 11.25 -30.11 -1.21
C GLN A 60 10.64 -31.45 -1.65
N LYS A 61 9.63 -31.42 -2.53
CA LYS A 61 9.09 -32.65 -3.15
C LYS A 61 10.08 -33.26 -4.18
N THR A 62 10.80 -32.42 -4.92
CA THR A 62 11.82 -32.85 -5.88
C THR A 62 13.02 -33.49 -5.16
N ASP A 63 13.48 -32.89 -4.05
CA ASP A 63 14.55 -33.43 -3.22
C ASP A 63 14.15 -34.77 -2.56
N ALA A 64 12.89 -34.89 -2.13
CA ALA A 64 12.34 -36.15 -1.60
C ALA A 64 12.18 -37.23 -2.69
N ILE A 65 11.91 -36.83 -3.94
CA ILE A 65 11.86 -37.73 -5.09
C ILE A 65 13.26 -38.14 -5.50
N GLN A 66 14.23 -37.19 -5.50
CA GLN A 66 15.64 -37.51 -5.76
C GLN A 66 16.25 -38.45 -4.71
N GLY A 67 15.92 -38.22 -3.42
CA GLY A 67 16.31 -39.14 -2.34
C GLY A 67 15.72 -40.53 -2.52
N ARG A 68 14.44 -40.62 -2.91
CA ARG A 68 13.80 -41.92 -3.22
C ARG A 68 14.35 -42.56 -4.51
N LEU A 69 14.68 -41.75 -5.53
CA LEU A 69 15.34 -42.22 -6.73
C LEU A 69 16.76 -42.80 -6.42
N GLY A 70 17.51 -42.09 -5.57
CA GLY A 70 18.82 -42.58 -5.11
C GLY A 70 18.71 -43.89 -4.32
N GLU A 71 17.69 -44.04 -3.44
CA GLU A 71 17.46 -45.32 -2.73
C GLU A 71 17.05 -46.48 -3.69
N VAL A 72 16.24 -46.19 -4.70
CA VAL A 72 15.82 -47.17 -5.69
C VAL A 72 17.00 -47.60 -6.61
N GLU A 73 17.83 -46.62 -7.04
CA GLU A 73 19.04 -46.90 -7.82
C GLU A 73 20.04 -47.75 -7.04
N GLN A 74 20.23 -47.43 -5.76
CA GLN A 74 21.13 -48.21 -4.90
C GLN A 74 20.61 -49.63 -4.66
N ARG A 75 19.31 -49.82 -4.47
CA ARG A 75 18.71 -51.19 -4.40
C ARG A 75 18.85 -51.95 -5.72
N SER A 76 18.61 -51.27 -6.84
CA SER A 76 18.76 -51.93 -8.16
C SER A 76 20.20 -52.37 -8.47
N GLN A 77 21.21 -51.61 -8.01
CA GLN A 77 22.60 -51.97 -8.12
C GLN A 77 22.97 -53.19 -7.26
N VAL A 78 22.45 -53.25 -6.03
CA VAL A 78 22.67 -54.38 -5.11
C VAL A 78 21.95 -55.63 -5.63
N GLU A 79 20.72 -55.52 -6.10
CA GLU A 79 19.96 -56.64 -6.68
C GLU A 79 20.53 -57.10 -8.04
N ALA A 80 21.07 -56.19 -8.86
CA ALA A 80 21.79 -56.53 -10.11
C ALA A 80 23.10 -57.26 -9.85
N GLN A 81 23.77 -56.96 -8.76
CA GLN A 81 24.95 -57.72 -8.32
C GLN A 81 24.60 -59.08 -7.75
N GLN A 82 23.44 -59.26 -7.15
CA GLN A 82 22.98 -60.54 -6.60
C GLN A 82 22.29 -61.46 -7.64
N ALA A 83 21.66 -60.79 -8.60
CA ALA A 83 20.96 -61.54 -9.65
C ALA A 83 21.84 -61.70 -10.87
N ALA A 84 22.96 -62.45 -10.74
CA ALA A 84 23.81 -62.82 -11.84
C ALA A 84 23.14 -63.81 -12.85
N GLN A 85 21.83 -63.77 -12.97
CA GLN A 85 21.08 -64.58 -13.94
C GLN A 85 20.15 -63.67 -14.78
N ALA A 86 20.43 -63.68 -16.04
CA ALA A 86 19.99 -62.75 -17.05
C ALA A 86 18.47 -62.63 -17.26
N ALA A 87 17.63 -63.45 -16.68
CA ALA A 87 16.19 -63.43 -16.90
C ALA A 87 15.42 -62.50 -15.95
N ALA A 88 15.90 -62.23 -14.73
CA ALA A 88 15.24 -61.40 -13.77
C ALA A 88 15.51 -59.88 -14.01
N SER A 89 16.68 -59.54 -14.63
CA SER A 89 17.07 -58.15 -14.87
C SER A 89 16.23 -57.43 -15.94
N ALA A 90 15.72 -58.15 -16.93
CA ALA A 90 14.88 -57.56 -17.99
C ALA A 90 13.49 -57.18 -17.49
N GLN A 91 12.89 -57.97 -16.59
CA GLN A 91 11.59 -57.62 -15.98
C GLN A 91 11.72 -56.47 -14.98
N LEU A 92 12.83 -56.42 -14.23
CA LEU A 92 13.06 -55.30 -13.29
C LEU A 92 13.29 -53.98 -14.02
N ALA A 93 14.06 -54.05 -15.16
CA ALA A 93 14.29 -52.86 -15.99
C ALA A 93 13.01 -52.31 -16.67
N ALA A 94 12.10 -53.22 -17.08
CA ALA A 94 10.79 -52.81 -17.63
C ALA A 94 9.91 -52.14 -16.55
N GLN A 95 9.83 -52.76 -15.36
CA GLN A 95 9.08 -52.15 -14.24
C GLN A 95 9.65 -50.80 -13.76
N GLN A 96 10.96 -50.64 -13.85
CA GLN A 96 11.61 -49.36 -13.51
C GLN A 96 11.34 -48.28 -14.56
N ARG A 97 11.26 -48.65 -15.85
CA ARG A 97 10.87 -47.74 -16.93
C ARG A 97 9.41 -47.28 -16.77
N ASP A 98 8.50 -48.23 -16.56
CA ASP A 98 7.08 -47.91 -16.38
C ASP A 98 6.85 -46.99 -15.16
N ARG A 99 7.56 -47.23 -14.05
CA ARG A 99 7.52 -46.40 -12.85
C ARG A 99 8.18 -45.03 -13.07
N ALA A 100 9.24 -44.94 -13.84
CA ALA A 100 9.90 -43.70 -14.20
C ALA A 100 9.01 -42.85 -15.13
N GLU A 101 8.35 -43.49 -16.11
CA GLU A 101 7.37 -42.85 -16.99
C GLU A 101 6.13 -42.36 -16.22
N GLU A 102 5.59 -43.17 -15.30
CA GLU A 102 4.49 -42.76 -14.42
C GLU A 102 4.88 -41.59 -13.46
N ALA A 103 6.11 -41.67 -12.91
CA ALA A 103 6.61 -40.61 -12.03
C ALA A 103 6.85 -39.29 -12.81
N GLN A 104 7.36 -39.42 -14.04
CA GLN A 104 7.59 -38.30 -14.94
C GLN A 104 6.26 -37.70 -15.42
N ALA A 105 5.29 -38.51 -15.87
CA ALA A 105 3.96 -38.08 -16.24
C ALA A 105 3.23 -37.39 -15.06
N LYS A 106 3.40 -37.89 -13.84
CA LYS A 106 2.83 -37.34 -12.63
C LYS A 106 3.48 -36.01 -12.21
N SER A 107 4.79 -35.86 -12.44
CA SER A 107 5.50 -34.58 -12.20
C SER A 107 5.14 -33.55 -13.24
N GLU A 108 5.01 -33.95 -14.52
CA GLU A 108 4.58 -33.05 -15.61
C GLU A 108 3.14 -32.60 -15.43
N SER A 109 2.22 -33.51 -15.04
CA SER A 109 0.83 -33.11 -14.76
C SER A 109 0.71 -32.16 -13.58
N LYS A 110 1.55 -32.33 -12.54
CA LYS A 110 1.61 -31.39 -11.40
C LYS A 110 2.20 -30.04 -11.77
N ALA A 111 3.25 -30.04 -12.59
CA ALA A 111 3.84 -28.80 -13.10
C ALA A 111 2.86 -28.02 -13.98
N GLN A 112 2.13 -28.71 -14.85
CA GLN A 112 1.08 -28.11 -15.67
C GLN A 112 -0.07 -27.56 -14.83
N ALA A 113 -0.52 -28.31 -13.81
CA ALA A 113 -1.55 -27.84 -12.89
C ALA A 113 -1.12 -26.61 -12.09
N ALA A 114 0.13 -26.59 -11.60
CA ALA A 114 0.70 -25.44 -10.91
C ALA A 114 0.84 -24.22 -11.83
N GLN A 115 1.23 -24.42 -13.07
CA GLN A 115 1.34 -23.37 -14.07
C GLN A 115 -0.04 -22.80 -14.44
N GLN A 116 -1.04 -23.66 -14.60
CA GLN A 116 -2.43 -23.22 -14.82
C GLN A 116 -2.96 -22.42 -13.63
N GLN A 117 -2.70 -22.87 -12.39
CA GLN A 117 -3.10 -22.13 -11.19
C GLN A 117 -2.41 -20.75 -11.09
N ALA A 118 -1.13 -20.68 -11.43
CA ALA A 118 -0.39 -19.43 -11.48
C ALA A 118 -0.98 -18.46 -12.53
N THR A 119 -1.27 -18.96 -13.73
CA THR A 119 -1.88 -18.17 -14.81
C THR A 119 -3.28 -17.66 -14.41
N VAL A 120 -4.10 -18.51 -13.80
CA VAL A 120 -5.43 -18.10 -13.30
C VAL A 120 -5.33 -17.06 -12.17
N ALA A 121 -4.36 -17.22 -11.27
CA ALA A 121 -4.12 -16.26 -10.20
C ALA A 121 -3.65 -14.89 -10.77
N GLU A 122 -2.78 -14.91 -11.77
CA GLU A 122 -2.29 -13.72 -12.44
C GLU A 122 -3.42 -12.99 -13.19
N GLN A 123 -4.24 -13.72 -13.94
CA GLN A 123 -5.40 -13.17 -14.63
C GLN A 123 -6.41 -12.55 -13.64
N LYS A 124 -6.68 -13.21 -12.51
CA LYS A 124 -7.54 -12.64 -11.46
C LYS A 124 -6.94 -11.38 -10.84
N ALA A 125 -5.65 -11.34 -10.60
CA ALA A 125 -4.97 -10.16 -10.08
C ALA A 125 -5.02 -9.00 -11.07
N GLU A 126 -4.87 -9.27 -12.36
CA GLU A 126 -4.98 -8.27 -13.42
C GLU A 126 -6.42 -7.75 -13.55
N GLN A 127 -7.41 -8.63 -13.55
CA GLN A 127 -8.82 -8.24 -13.55
C GLN A 127 -9.16 -7.36 -12.35
N TYR A 128 -8.66 -7.71 -11.16
CA TYR A 128 -8.88 -6.92 -9.95
C TYR A 128 -8.24 -5.53 -10.05
N ARG A 129 -7.03 -5.43 -10.58
CA ARG A 129 -6.38 -4.12 -10.84
C ARG A 129 -7.19 -3.28 -11.82
N ASN A 130 -7.61 -3.87 -12.93
CA ASN A 130 -8.39 -3.17 -13.95
C ASN A 130 -9.74 -2.69 -13.42
N GLN A 131 -10.41 -3.49 -12.59
CA GLN A 131 -11.66 -3.08 -11.93
C GLN A 131 -11.42 -1.90 -10.97
N ARG A 132 -10.36 -1.96 -10.15
CA ARG A 132 -10.00 -0.86 -9.25
C ARG A 132 -9.64 0.41 -10.01
N GLU A 133 -8.95 0.28 -11.12
CA GLU A 133 -8.60 1.41 -11.96
C GLU A 133 -9.83 2.09 -12.57
N GLN A 134 -10.76 1.32 -13.07
CA GLN A 134 -12.04 1.82 -13.60
C GLN A 134 -12.88 2.47 -12.49
N GLU A 135 -12.92 1.88 -11.31
CA GLU A 135 -13.63 2.44 -10.16
C GLU A 135 -13.04 3.81 -9.78
N LEU A 136 -11.72 3.92 -9.66
CA LEU A 136 -11.06 5.19 -9.36
C LEU A 136 -11.26 6.24 -10.45
N ALA A 137 -11.25 5.86 -11.73
CA ALA A 137 -11.53 6.78 -12.82
C ALA A 137 -12.97 7.31 -12.76
N ARG A 138 -13.95 6.43 -12.49
CA ARG A 138 -15.35 6.81 -12.30
C ARG A 138 -15.52 7.74 -11.10
N LEU A 139 -14.88 7.42 -9.99
CA LEU A 139 -14.91 8.25 -8.78
C LEU A 139 -14.32 9.64 -9.03
N GLN A 140 -13.18 9.69 -9.72
CA GLN A 140 -12.56 10.96 -10.10
C GLN A 140 -13.52 11.81 -10.93
N GLN A 141 -14.23 11.20 -11.89
CA GLN A 141 -15.21 11.90 -12.72
C GLN A 141 -16.36 12.44 -11.87
N VAL A 142 -16.95 11.63 -11.00
CA VAL A 142 -18.10 12.02 -10.17
C VAL A 142 -17.70 13.07 -9.14
N LEU A 143 -16.61 12.86 -8.42
CA LEU A 143 -16.12 13.79 -7.42
C LEU A 143 -15.61 15.09 -8.07
N GLY A 144 -15.02 15.00 -9.26
CA GLY A 144 -14.58 16.15 -10.05
C GLY A 144 -15.70 17.13 -10.43
N GLN A 145 -16.95 16.65 -10.49
CA GLN A 145 -18.13 17.52 -10.66
C GLN A 145 -18.51 18.29 -9.38
N ILE A 146 -18.00 17.84 -8.23
CA ILE A 146 -18.31 18.45 -6.93
C ILE A 146 -17.18 19.40 -6.50
N ALA A 147 -15.93 18.94 -6.63
CA ALA A 147 -14.74 19.68 -6.26
C ALA A 147 -13.50 19.22 -7.07
N ASP A 148 -12.44 20.04 -7.07
CA ASP A 148 -11.18 19.71 -7.75
C ASP A 148 -10.63 18.39 -7.24
N THR A 149 -10.68 17.37 -8.10
CA THR A 149 -10.32 15.99 -7.75
C THR A 149 -9.25 15.49 -8.69
N ARG A 150 -8.13 15.05 -8.11
CA ARG A 150 -6.96 14.57 -8.86
C ARG A 150 -6.59 13.16 -8.47
N ARG A 151 -6.09 12.42 -9.43
CA ARG A 151 -5.51 11.11 -9.22
C ARG A 151 -4.08 11.24 -8.71
N THR A 152 -3.74 10.43 -7.74
CA THR A 152 -2.40 10.27 -7.21
C THR A 152 -1.96 8.82 -7.32
N ALA A 153 -0.69 8.53 -7.09
CA ALA A 153 -0.19 7.15 -7.08
C ALA A 153 -0.88 6.26 -6.04
N MET A 154 -1.52 6.85 -5.02
CA MET A 154 -2.14 6.11 -3.90
C MET A 154 -3.66 6.08 -3.96
N GLY A 155 -4.27 6.81 -4.87
CA GLY A 155 -5.72 6.92 -4.98
C GLY A 155 -6.15 8.28 -5.50
N LEU A 156 -7.16 8.88 -4.89
CA LEU A 156 -7.69 10.20 -5.27
C LEU A 156 -7.48 11.21 -4.14
N VAL A 157 -7.23 12.45 -4.51
CA VAL A 157 -7.26 13.60 -3.59
C VAL A 157 -8.25 14.61 -4.14
N MET A 158 -9.24 14.93 -3.33
CA MET A 158 -10.23 15.96 -3.60
C MET A 158 -9.95 17.18 -2.74
N THR A 159 -9.82 18.34 -3.35
CA THR A 159 -9.58 19.61 -2.66
C THR A 159 -10.87 20.38 -2.45
N LEU A 160 -11.26 20.56 -1.21
CA LEU A 160 -12.34 21.44 -0.79
C LEU A 160 -11.77 22.82 -0.46
N GLY A 161 -11.63 23.65 -1.47
CA GLY A 161 -11.14 25.02 -1.35
C GLY A 161 -12.26 26.01 -1.03
N SER A 162 -11.96 27.29 -1.13
CA SER A 162 -12.86 28.41 -0.78
C SER A 162 -14.19 28.43 -1.56
N ASN A 163 -14.29 27.70 -2.67
CA ASN A 163 -15.53 27.58 -3.45
C ASN A 163 -16.38 26.37 -3.04
N SER A 164 -15.82 25.42 -2.30
CA SER A 164 -16.46 24.15 -1.93
C SER A 164 -16.71 24.04 -0.43
N VAL A 165 -15.79 24.51 0.41
CA VAL A 165 -15.93 24.62 1.87
C VAL A 165 -15.13 25.82 2.35
N ARG A 166 -15.78 26.77 2.99
CA ARG A 166 -15.15 27.94 3.59
C ARG A 166 -15.38 27.97 5.08
N PHE A 167 -14.33 28.25 5.80
CA PHE A 167 -14.39 28.60 7.22
C PHE A 167 -14.21 30.11 7.39
N ASP A 168 -14.90 30.67 8.35
CA ASP A 168 -14.63 32.06 8.77
C ASP A 168 -13.23 32.16 9.37
N PHE A 169 -12.77 33.40 9.51
CA PHE A 169 -11.49 33.64 10.16
C PHE A 169 -11.54 33.07 11.58
N ASP A 170 -10.54 32.25 11.91
CA ASP A 170 -10.41 31.60 13.21
C ASP A 170 -11.56 30.67 13.64
N LYS A 171 -12.36 30.17 12.67
CA LYS A 171 -13.46 29.25 12.97
C LYS A 171 -13.25 27.90 12.28
N GLU A 172 -13.83 26.88 12.88
CA GLU A 172 -13.93 25.51 12.39
C GLU A 172 -15.35 25.12 11.93
N GLU A 173 -16.35 25.99 12.17
CA GLU A 173 -17.73 25.71 11.78
C GLU A 173 -17.90 25.70 10.27
N ILE A 174 -18.54 24.64 9.77
CA ILE A 174 -18.92 24.51 8.35
C ILE A 174 -20.15 25.39 8.12
N LYS A 175 -20.00 26.37 7.26
CA LYS A 175 -21.11 27.27 6.90
C LYS A 175 -22.25 26.51 6.22
N PRO A 176 -23.52 26.92 6.45
CA PRO A 176 -24.70 26.24 5.89
C PRO A 176 -24.64 26.03 4.37
N GLU A 177 -24.12 27.01 3.63
CA GLU A 177 -24.02 26.98 2.17
C GLU A 177 -23.12 25.85 1.63
N TYR A 178 -22.19 25.30 2.45
CA TYR A 178 -21.30 24.21 2.03
C TYR A 178 -21.78 22.83 2.46
N ARG A 179 -22.85 22.75 3.25
CA ARG A 179 -23.41 21.47 3.72
C ARG A 179 -23.93 20.61 2.57
N GLU A 180 -24.54 21.23 1.56
CA GLU A 180 -24.99 20.50 0.36
C GLU A 180 -23.80 19.84 -0.35
N THR A 181 -22.72 20.59 -0.55
CA THR A 181 -21.49 20.03 -1.18
C THR A 181 -20.96 18.84 -0.40
N LEU A 182 -20.87 18.97 0.93
CA LEU A 182 -20.40 17.87 1.79
C LEU A 182 -21.37 16.70 1.83
N SER A 183 -22.68 16.94 1.77
CA SER A 183 -23.68 15.84 1.66
C SER A 183 -23.52 15.07 0.36
N ARG A 184 -23.28 15.75 -0.75
CA ARG A 184 -23.01 15.10 -2.05
C ARG A 184 -21.74 14.28 -2.00
N VAL A 185 -20.68 14.83 -1.39
CA VAL A 185 -19.42 14.09 -1.17
C VAL A 185 -19.68 12.85 -0.31
N ALA A 186 -20.38 13.01 0.83
CA ALA A 186 -20.73 11.90 1.71
C ALA A 186 -21.49 10.80 0.97
N GLY A 187 -22.50 11.18 0.17
CA GLY A 187 -23.27 10.23 -0.64
C GLY A 187 -22.41 9.39 -1.58
N VAL A 188 -21.40 10.00 -2.22
CA VAL A 188 -20.45 9.26 -3.06
C VAL A 188 -19.56 8.36 -2.20
N LEU A 189 -18.98 8.88 -1.11
CA LEU A 189 -18.08 8.13 -0.24
C LEU A 189 -18.75 6.93 0.42
N MET A 190 -20.04 7.02 0.76
CA MET A 190 -20.81 5.90 1.33
C MET A 190 -20.94 4.70 0.37
N THR A 191 -20.80 4.91 -0.93
CA THR A 191 -20.84 3.80 -1.90
C THR A 191 -19.54 3.02 -1.99
N LEU A 192 -18.46 3.54 -1.39
CA LEU A 192 -17.12 2.97 -1.48
C LEU A 192 -16.93 1.82 -0.50
N LYS A 193 -16.30 0.76 -0.97
CA LYS A 193 -15.89 -0.38 -0.14
C LYS A 193 -14.40 -0.64 -0.28
N GLY A 194 -13.73 -0.84 0.85
CA GLY A 194 -12.30 -1.12 0.87
C GLY A 194 -11.42 0.10 0.61
N TYR A 195 -11.88 1.28 1.04
CA TYR A 195 -11.11 2.53 1.03
C TYR A 195 -11.01 3.11 2.42
N SER A 196 -9.91 3.78 2.70
CA SER A 196 -9.70 4.66 3.85
C SER A 196 -9.81 6.10 3.38
N ILE A 197 -10.42 6.94 4.21
CA ILE A 197 -10.66 8.35 3.93
C ILE A 197 -9.72 9.18 4.82
N TYR A 198 -8.91 10.01 4.21
CA TYR A 198 -8.00 10.91 4.90
C TYR A 198 -8.52 12.35 4.75
N VAL A 199 -8.77 13.03 5.87
CA VAL A 199 -9.21 14.42 5.88
C VAL A 199 -8.09 15.28 6.39
N TYR A 200 -7.52 16.10 5.52
CA TYR A 200 -6.38 16.96 5.81
C TYR A 200 -6.78 18.44 5.81
N GLY A 201 -6.49 19.13 6.91
CA GLY A 201 -6.72 20.55 7.05
C GLY A 201 -5.46 21.36 6.79
N TYR A 202 -5.64 22.50 6.13
CA TYR A 202 -4.58 23.48 5.84
C TYR A 202 -5.04 24.91 6.17
N THR A 203 -4.08 25.77 6.48
CA THR A 203 -4.31 27.20 6.71
C THR A 203 -3.54 28.04 5.70
N ASP A 204 -3.76 29.33 5.74
CA ASP A 204 -2.88 30.32 5.13
C ASP A 204 -1.63 30.56 6.00
N ASP A 205 -0.81 31.50 5.58
CA ASP A 205 0.48 31.89 6.16
C ASP A 205 0.36 32.73 7.46
N VAL A 206 -0.82 33.20 7.82
CA VAL A 206 -1.04 34.10 8.97
C VAL A 206 -1.01 33.32 10.28
N GLY A 207 -0.25 33.80 11.26
CA GLY A 207 -0.13 33.20 12.58
C GLY A 207 1.07 32.24 12.76
N THR A 208 1.20 31.65 13.96
CA THR A 208 2.26 30.68 14.24
C THR A 208 1.94 29.32 13.66
N GLN A 209 2.95 28.49 13.48
CA GLN A 209 2.75 27.13 12.98
C GLN A 209 1.93 26.28 13.95
N GLU A 210 2.23 26.35 15.24
CA GLU A 210 1.55 25.57 16.28
C GLU A 210 0.05 25.89 16.34
N TYR A 211 -0.28 27.19 16.24
CA TYR A 211 -1.66 27.64 16.17
C TYR A 211 -2.37 27.09 14.92
N ASN A 212 -1.73 27.25 13.78
CA ASN A 212 -2.28 26.83 12.49
C ASN A 212 -2.46 25.31 12.39
N VAL A 213 -1.56 24.51 12.97
CA VAL A 213 -1.73 23.05 13.06
C VAL A 213 -3.01 22.73 13.85
N LYS A 214 -3.19 23.32 15.02
CA LYS A 214 -4.40 23.08 15.84
C LYS A 214 -5.68 23.54 15.12
N LEU A 215 -5.67 24.69 14.46
CA LEU A 215 -6.83 25.21 13.72
C LEU A 215 -7.17 24.30 12.54
N SER A 216 -6.17 23.87 11.78
CA SER A 216 -6.37 22.97 10.64
C SER A 216 -6.85 21.58 11.07
N GLU A 217 -6.38 21.07 12.22
CA GLU A 217 -6.87 19.82 12.80
C GLU A 217 -8.36 19.94 13.17
N ARG A 218 -8.78 21.01 13.86
CA ARG A 218 -10.20 21.23 14.19
C ARG A 218 -11.08 21.32 12.94
N ARG A 219 -10.60 21.95 11.87
CA ARG A 219 -11.31 22.02 10.58
C ARG A 219 -11.44 20.64 9.93
N ALA A 220 -10.37 19.87 9.92
CA ALA A 220 -10.41 18.48 9.43
C ALA A 220 -11.39 17.63 10.25
N GLN A 221 -11.40 17.82 11.58
CA GLN A 221 -12.31 17.14 12.48
C GLN A 221 -13.78 17.54 12.23
N ALA A 222 -14.06 18.82 12.01
CA ALA A 222 -15.41 19.28 11.69
C ALA A 222 -15.95 18.65 10.38
N VAL A 223 -15.10 18.53 9.37
CA VAL A 223 -15.48 17.82 8.13
C VAL A 223 -15.70 16.33 8.39
N ARG A 224 -14.82 15.67 9.14
CA ARG A 224 -15.01 14.28 9.55
C ARG A 224 -16.34 14.08 10.26
N ASP A 225 -16.62 14.90 11.26
CA ASP A 225 -17.83 14.79 12.06
C ASP A 225 -19.09 15.00 11.20
N TYR A 226 -19.03 15.90 10.23
CA TYR A 226 -20.09 16.05 9.24
C TYR A 226 -20.29 14.77 8.40
N LEU A 227 -19.20 14.17 7.90
CA LEU A 227 -19.27 12.93 7.10
C LEU A 227 -19.81 11.77 7.92
N VAL A 228 -19.42 11.65 9.19
CA VAL A 228 -19.94 10.64 10.13
C VAL A 228 -21.44 10.84 10.39
N HIS A 229 -21.88 12.08 10.64
CA HIS A 229 -23.30 12.38 10.79
C HIS A 229 -24.11 12.11 9.52
N ALA A 230 -23.49 12.22 8.35
CA ALA A 230 -24.09 11.85 7.08
C ALA A 230 -24.14 10.33 6.84
N GLY A 231 -23.52 9.51 7.71
CA GLY A 231 -23.61 8.06 7.68
C GLY A 231 -22.33 7.33 7.33
N LEU A 232 -21.17 8.00 7.18
CA LEU A 232 -19.90 7.32 6.99
C LEU A 232 -19.43 6.64 8.28
N ASP A 233 -18.80 5.48 8.14
CA ASP A 233 -18.16 4.78 9.26
C ASP A 233 -16.97 5.60 9.80
N PRO A 234 -16.98 5.99 11.08
CA PRO A 234 -15.86 6.73 11.67
C PRO A 234 -14.54 5.96 11.67
N GLY A 235 -14.57 4.64 11.60
CA GLY A 235 -13.39 3.76 11.60
C GLY A 235 -12.56 3.85 10.32
N ILE A 236 -13.13 4.33 9.22
CA ILE A 236 -12.39 4.49 7.95
C ILE A 236 -11.87 5.92 7.75
N ILE A 237 -12.18 6.87 8.65
CA ILE A 237 -11.83 8.29 8.48
C ILE A 237 -10.70 8.68 9.42
N ILE A 238 -9.62 9.17 8.84
CA ILE A 238 -8.42 9.63 9.53
C ILE A 238 -8.28 11.14 9.30
N THR A 239 -8.06 11.92 10.36
CA THR A 239 -7.86 13.36 10.28
C THR A 239 -6.43 13.77 10.58
N LYS A 240 -5.96 14.85 9.97
CA LYS A 240 -4.70 15.49 10.31
C LYS A 240 -4.67 16.97 9.91
N GLY A 241 -4.14 17.82 10.79
CA GLY A 241 -3.85 19.21 10.52
C GLY A 241 -2.41 19.44 10.11
N PHE A 242 -2.20 20.17 9.04
CA PHE A 242 -0.86 20.55 8.54
C PHE A 242 -0.51 22.00 8.81
N GLY A 243 -1.50 22.81 9.25
CA GLY A 243 -1.30 24.25 9.39
C GLY A 243 -0.89 24.87 8.04
N LYS A 244 0.15 25.67 8.05
CA LYS A 244 0.70 26.36 6.88
C LYS A 244 1.85 25.64 6.19
N SER A 245 2.14 24.39 6.58
CA SER A 245 3.36 23.69 6.14
C SER A 245 3.38 23.28 4.68
N ASP A 246 2.24 23.15 4.02
CA ASP A 246 2.17 22.73 2.61
C ASP A 246 1.19 23.65 1.85
N PRO A 247 1.63 24.86 1.47
CA PRO A 247 0.80 25.77 0.71
C PRO A 247 0.52 25.23 -0.69
N ARG A 248 -0.76 25.29 -1.09
CA ARG A 248 -1.18 24.93 -2.45
C ARG A 248 -0.60 25.89 -3.48
N VAL A 249 -0.62 27.18 -3.14
CA VAL A 249 -0.09 28.25 -3.96
C VAL A 249 0.95 29.00 -3.15
N ALA A 250 2.14 29.15 -3.72
CA ALA A 250 3.20 29.96 -3.12
C ALA A 250 2.95 31.45 -3.39
N GLY A 251 3.43 32.31 -2.48
CA GLY A 251 3.33 33.77 -2.59
C GLY A 251 2.43 34.40 -1.53
N GLU A 252 2.16 35.67 -1.69
CA GLU A 252 1.41 36.50 -0.78
C GLU A 252 0.13 37.06 -1.42
N GLY A 253 -0.79 37.53 -0.61
CA GLY A 253 -2.01 38.18 -1.07
C GLY A 253 -3.29 37.42 -0.70
N ALA A 254 -4.41 38.09 -0.80
CA ALA A 254 -5.70 37.57 -0.34
C ALA A 254 -6.14 36.32 -1.11
N GLN A 255 -5.88 36.27 -2.41
CA GLN A 255 -6.25 35.14 -3.28
C GLN A 255 -5.40 33.90 -2.97
N VAL A 256 -4.09 34.09 -2.78
CA VAL A 256 -3.16 33.02 -2.38
C VAL A 256 -3.59 32.44 -1.03
N ARG A 257 -3.85 33.29 -0.04
CA ARG A 257 -4.34 32.87 1.26
C ARG A 257 -5.67 32.11 1.17
N ALA A 258 -6.61 32.60 0.35
CA ALA A 258 -7.88 31.92 0.14
C ALA A 258 -7.71 30.51 -0.45
N SER A 259 -6.76 30.33 -1.37
CA SER A 259 -6.45 29.03 -1.97
C SER A 259 -5.77 28.08 -0.98
N ASN A 260 -4.99 28.63 -0.04
CA ASN A 260 -4.27 27.83 0.95
C ASN A 260 -5.18 27.39 2.12
N ARG A 261 -6.21 28.16 2.45
CA ARG A 261 -7.25 27.75 3.41
C ARG A 261 -8.16 26.69 2.77
N ARG A 262 -7.81 25.42 2.95
CA ARG A 262 -8.51 24.31 2.33
C ARG A 262 -8.59 23.08 3.25
N VAL A 263 -9.47 22.18 2.90
CA VAL A 263 -9.47 20.80 3.38
C VAL A 263 -9.29 19.87 2.17
N GLU A 264 -8.48 18.87 2.29
CA GLU A 264 -8.29 17.83 1.28
C GLU A 264 -8.85 16.51 1.80
N ILE A 265 -9.58 15.80 0.94
CA ILE A 265 -10.08 14.47 1.23
C ILE A 265 -9.33 13.49 0.33
N GLY A 266 -8.50 12.67 0.94
CA GLY A 266 -7.80 11.56 0.29
C GLY A 266 -8.64 10.29 0.36
N ILE A 267 -8.75 9.59 -0.77
CA ILE A 267 -9.43 8.30 -0.89
C ILE A 267 -8.37 7.28 -1.30
N VAL A 268 -8.01 6.40 -0.38
CA VAL A 268 -6.90 5.45 -0.53
C VAL A 268 -7.42 4.04 -0.35
N ASP A 269 -6.97 3.12 -1.19
CA ASP A 269 -7.29 1.70 -1.02
C ASP A 269 -6.82 1.22 0.37
N SER A 270 -7.74 0.64 1.16
CA SER A 270 -7.45 0.22 2.54
C SER A 270 -6.45 -0.93 2.62
N THR A 271 -6.16 -1.61 1.50
CA THR A 271 -5.10 -2.63 1.44
C THR A 271 -3.70 -2.01 1.40
N LEU A 272 -3.61 -0.71 1.04
CA LEU A 272 -2.37 0.05 1.08
C LEU A 272 -2.20 0.63 2.48
N HIS A 273 -1.36 0.00 3.30
CA HIS A 273 -0.97 0.57 4.60
C HIS A 273 -0.07 1.77 4.37
N PHE A 274 -0.57 2.93 4.73
CA PHE A 274 0.13 4.19 4.53
C PHE A 274 0.34 4.92 5.87
N GLU A 275 1.59 5.03 6.29
CA GLU A 275 1.99 5.77 7.49
C GLU A 275 2.38 7.23 7.22
N GLY A 276 2.26 7.69 5.97
CA GLY A 276 2.68 9.02 5.52
C GLY A 276 1.52 9.98 5.21
N THR A 277 1.89 11.17 4.70
CA THR A 277 0.97 12.13 4.10
C THR A 277 0.75 11.82 2.63
N LEU A 278 -0.52 11.85 2.18
CA LEU A 278 -0.79 11.87 0.75
C LEU A 278 -0.14 13.12 0.12
N PRO A 279 0.36 13.00 -1.12
CA PRO A 279 0.84 14.18 -1.83
C PRO A 279 -0.27 15.21 -1.92
N SER A 280 0.00 16.42 -1.46
CA SER A 280 -0.92 17.55 -1.63
C SER A 280 -1.26 17.72 -3.12
N ALA A 281 -2.50 18.08 -3.41
CA ALA A 281 -2.97 18.38 -4.76
C ALA A 281 -2.40 19.72 -5.25
N LYS A 282 -1.08 19.81 -5.41
CA LYS A 282 -0.47 21.00 -6.06
C LYS A 282 -0.88 21.03 -7.53
N PRO A 283 -1.26 22.21 -8.07
CA PRO A 283 -1.42 22.35 -9.51
C PRO A 283 -0.08 22.06 -10.17
N GLU A 284 -0.09 21.22 -11.21
CA GLU A 284 1.06 21.13 -12.10
C GLU A 284 1.29 22.52 -12.68
N SER A 285 2.49 23.06 -12.51
CA SER A 285 2.89 24.31 -13.14
C SER A 285 2.93 24.08 -14.65
N GLU A 286 1.99 24.69 -15.38
CA GLU A 286 2.12 24.90 -16.83
C GLU A 286 3.35 25.74 -17.16
#